data_6098c8c698f2b716fc4fe63365806754
#
_entry.id   6098c8c698f2b716fc4fe63365806754
#
_cell.length_a   1.000
_cell.length_b   1.000
_cell.length_c   1.000
_cell.angle_alpha   90.00
_cell.angle_beta   90.00
_cell.angle_gamma   90.00
#
_symmetry.space_group_name_H-M   'P 1'
#
loop_
_entity.id
_entity.type
_entity.pdbx_description
1 polymer ?
#
loop_
_entity_poly.entity_id
_entity_poly.type
_entity_poly.pdbx_seq_one_letter_code
_entity_poly.pdbx_strand_id
1 'polypeptide(L)'
;MKFTLYLSALTALLTSATAQKVSGSAQGFAQGVTGGGSAAAVTPKNIQELVTYLTDKTPRVIVLDRTYDFIGTEGTVKEKGCAPWKTGAGCQLAINAAGNWCGDNPKVDVTYSKAGTSGINVASDKTIIGVGNKGIIKGKGLRFVNVKNIIVQNIHITNLNPQYVWGGDAFTFSGTSKIWVDHCTTSLLGRQHYVFGRDKSTGITLSNNHIDGHTRWSAGCDGYHYWTIEMVGQGDQITLQNNLIEHTAGRGPALSATTFLHAVNNVWRDINGHAIEGDTAGKGLFEGNVFKNVKQVVVPDFKGQLNSCPDNAAASATKQYLGRVCQGNIFISSGAFNRKDTGFMSEFKGLPIARSTQATTAQSKVPGNAGFGRI
;
A
#
# COMPACT_ATOMS: atom_id res chain seq x y z
N MET A 1 -35.62 8.29 -68.37
CA MET A 1 -34.49 7.98 -67.47
C MET A 1 -34.83 8.44 -66.05
N LYS A 2 -35.06 7.51 -65.14
CA LYS A 2 -35.35 7.82 -63.75
C LYS A 2 -34.07 7.60 -62.95
N PHE A 3 -33.50 8.66 -62.39
CA PHE A 3 -32.36 8.59 -61.46
C PHE A 3 -32.87 8.34 -60.02
N THR A 4 -32.52 7.21 -59.48
CA THR A 4 -32.78 6.86 -58.06
C THR A 4 -31.55 7.25 -57.25
N LEU A 5 -31.68 8.27 -56.37
CA LEU A 5 -30.66 8.64 -55.39
C LEU A 5 -30.74 7.66 -54.23
N TYR A 6 -29.64 6.92 -53.97
CA TYR A 6 -29.43 6.17 -52.73
C TYR A 6 -28.81 7.10 -51.69
N LEU A 7 -29.57 7.40 -50.66
CA LEU A 7 -29.10 8.11 -49.48
C LEU A 7 -28.53 7.06 -48.48
N SER A 8 -27.19 6.99 -48.40
CA SER A 8 -26.49 6.13 -47.43
C SER A 8 -26.50 6.86 -46.09
N ALA A 9 -27.32 6.40 -45.16
CA ALA A 9 -27.28 6.87 -43.77
C ALA A 9 -26.08 6.24 -43.06
N LEU A 10 -25.06 7.05 -42.79
CA LEU A 10 -23.91 6.67 -41.95
C LEU A 10 -24.33 6.78 -40.47
N THR A 11 -24.74 5.69 -39.88
CA THR A 11 -24.98 5.60 -38.42
C THR A 11 -23.63 5.58 -37.69
N ALA A 12 -23.21 6.74 -37.17
CA ALA A 12 -22.10 6.84 -36.24
C ALA A 12 -22.51 6.15 -34.91
N LEU A 13 -21.97 4.98 -34.66
CA LEU A 13 -22.02 4.35 -33.33
C LEU A 13 -21.20 5.22 -32.38
N LEU A 14 -21.87 6.08 -31.64
CA LEU A 14 -21.35 6.73 -30.45
C LEU A 14 -21.20 5.64 -29.37
N THR A 15 -20.01 5.02 -29.29
CA THR A 15 -19.64 4.27 -28.11
C THR A 15 -19.52 5.26 -26.97
N SER A 16 -20.56 5.40 -26.14
CA SER A 16 -20.48 6.08 -24.86
C SER A 16 -19.44 5.34 -24.04
N ALA A 17 -18.22 5.89 -23.96
CA ALA A 17 -17.25 5.44 -22.97
C ALA A 17 -17.89 5.66 -21.59
N THR A 18 -18.30 4.58 -20.94
CA THR A 18 -18.72 4.65 -19.55
C THR A 18 -17.56 5.23 -18.75
N ALA A 19 -17.77 6.43 -18.19
CA ALA A 19 -16.75 7.07 -17.37
C ALA A 19 -16.38 6.12 -16.23
N GLN A 20 -15.10 5.73 -16.14
CA GLN A 20 -14.61 4.90 -15.06
C GLN A 20 -14.93 5.58 -13.72
N LYS A 21 -15.62 4.86 -12.84
CA LYS A 21 -16.04 5.36 -11.51
C LYS A 21 -15.37 4.55 -10.41
N VAL A 22 -15.23 5.17 -9.25
CA VAL A 22 -14.82 4.47 -8.03
C VAL A 22 -15.79 3.32 -7.75
N SER A 23 -15.27 2.13 -7.54
CA SER A 23 -16.02 0.95 -7.14
C SER A 23 -16.07 0.85 -5.61
N GLY A 24 -17.27 0.71 -5.04
CA GLY A 24 -17.45 0.61 -3.60
C GLY A 24 -17.23 1.91 -2.82
N SER A 25 -16.90 1.78 -1.54
CA SER A 25 -16.62 2.89 -0.64
C SER A 25 -15.65 2.47 0.47
N ALA A 26 -14.83 3.39 0.94
CA ALA A 26 -13.89 3.14 2.04
C ALA A 26 -14.63 2.73 3.31
N GLN A 27 -14.19 1.67 3.95
CA GLN A 27 -14.55 1.30 5.32
C GLN A 27 -13.41 1.73 6.28
N GLY A 28 -13.66 1.61 7.59
CA GLY A 28 -12.66 1.98 8.58
C GLY A 28 -12.35 3.48 8.58
N PHE A 29 -11.14 3.84 8.93
CA PHE A 29 -10.81 5.24 9.26
C PHE A 29 -10.94 6.22 8.08
N ALA A 30 -10.84 5.76 6.83
CA ALA A 30 -11.06 6.61 5.65
C ALA A 30 -12.54 6.76 5.24
N GLN A 31 -13.49 6.19 5.98
CA GLN A 31 -14.92 6.30 5.65
C GLN A 31 -15.31 7.76 5.36
N GLY A 32 -16.04 7.96 4.25
CA GLY A 32 -16.47 9.27 3.80
C GLY A 32 -15.45 10.05 2.96
N VAL A 33 -14.33 9.44 2.54
CA VAL A 33 -13.45 10.02 1.53
C VAL A 33 -14.19 10.15 0.19
N THR A 34 -14.01 11.28 -0.51
CA THR A 34 -14.69 11.59 -1.78
C THR A 34 -13.73 11.78 -2.95
N GLY A 35 -12.43 11.95 -2.68
CA GLY A 35 -11.42 12.20 -3.72
C GLY A 35 -11.75 13.40 -4.59
N GLY A 36 -11.66 13.26 -5.91
CA GLY A 36 -12.03 14.29 -6.87
C GLY A 36 -13.53 14.57 -6.98
N GLY A 37 -14.37 13.88 -6.18
CA GLY A 37 -15.82 14.08 -6.12
C GLY A 37 -16.49 13.86 -7.47
N SER A 38 -17.30 14.85 -7.89
CA SER A 38 -18.05 14.84 -9.15
C SER A 38 -17.28 15.46 -10.32
N ALA A 39 -15.98 15.74 -10.18
CA ALA A 39 -15.17 16.28 -11.27
C ALA A 39 -15.25 15.37 -12.52
N ALA A 40 -15.29 15.98 -13.71
CA ALA A 40 -15.24 15.23 -14.95
C ALA A 40 -13.94 14.43 -15.04
N ALA A 41 -14.05 13.17 -15.47
CA ALA A 41 -12.90 12.29 -15.61
C ALA A 41 -11.94 12.81 -16.71
N VAL A 42 -10.64 12.81 -16.40
CA VAL A 42 -9.57 13.15 -17.34
C VAL A 42 -8.61 11.98 -17.49
N THR A 43 -8.16 11.71 -18.70
CA THR A 43 -7.21 10.64 -19.01
C THR A 43 -5.91 11.27 -19.49
N PRO A 44 -4.80 11.19 -18.74
CA PRO A 44 -3.51 11.74 -19.15
C PRO A 44 -2.98 11.01 -20.39
N LYS A 45 -2.54 11.76 -21.40
CA LYS A 45 -2.00 11.20 -22.66
C LYS A 45 -0.55 10.74 -22.52
N ASN A 46 0.18 11.29 -21.56
CA ASN A 46 1.60 11.05 -21.31
C ASN A 46 1.95 11.32 -19.84
N ILE A 47 3.22 11.11 -19.47
CA ILE A 47 3.70 11.31 -18.10
C ILE A 47 3.65 12.78 -17.66
N GLN A 48 3.83 13.73 -18.55
CA GLN A 48 3.79 15.17 -18.22
C GLN A 48 2.38 15.60 -17.82
N GLU A 49 1.36 15.18 -18.60
CA GLU A 49 -0.04 15.43 -18.25
C GLU A 49 -0.42 14.70 -16.94
N LEU A 50 0.06 13.46 -16.74
CA LEU A 50 -0.17 12.74 -15.49
C LEU A 50 0.38 13.52 -14.30
N VAL A 51 1.64 13.97 -14.36
CA VAL A 51 2.25 14.76 -13.28
C VAL A 51 1.47 16.05 -13.06
N THR A 52 1.11 16.77 -14.13
CA THR A 52 0.32 18.00 -14.04
C THR A 52 -1.01 17.76 -13.31
N TYR A 53 -1.78 16.74 -13.70
CA TYR A 53 -3.07 16.44 -13.08
C TYR A 53 -2.96 15.96 -11.63
N LEU A 54 -1.89 15.26 -11.29
CA LEU A 54 -1.65 14.82 -9.92
C LEU A 54 -1.24 15.97 -9.00
N THR A 55 -0.50 16.97 -9.52
CA THR A 55 0.13 18.01 -8.69
C THR A 55 -0.62 19.33 -8.65
N ASP A 56 -1.54 19.61 -9.59
CA ASP A 56 -2.33 20.84 -9.56
C ASP A 56 -3.34 20.84 -8.40
N LYS A 57 -3.85 22.04 -8.05
CA LYS A 57 -4.82 22.21 -6.95
C LYS A 57 -6.28 21.95 -7.35
N THR A 58 -6.56 21.62 -8.60
CA THR A 58 -7.91 21.37 -9.09
C THR A 58 -8.39 19.99 -8.65
N PRO A 59 -9.56 19.84 -8.03
CA PRO A 59 -10.14 18.51 -7.79
C PRO A 59 -10.28 17.73 -9.11
N ARG A 60 -9.80 16.47 -9.15
CA ARG A 60 -9.80 15.67 -10.38
C ARG A 60 -10.14 14.21 -10.17
N VAL A 61 -10.81 13.64 -11.15
CA VAL A 61 -10.90 12.19 -11.37
C VAL A 61 -9.95 11.83 -12.53
N ILE A 62 -8.83 11.19 -12.21
CA ILE A 62 -7.74 10.88 -13.15
C ILE A 62 -7.81 9.39 -13.50
N VAL A 63 -8.05 9.09 -14.78
CA VAL A 63 -8.22 7.72 -15.28
C VAL A 63 -6.94 7.27 -15.97
N LEU A 64 -6.34 6.20 -15.47
CA LEU A 64 -5.11 5.61 -16.01
C LEU A 64 -5.46 4.42 -16.91
N ASP A 65 -5.31 4.59 -18.21
CA ASP A 65 -5.66 3.59 -19.23
C ASP A 65 -4.45 2.93 -19.91
N ARG A 66 -3.25 3.19 -19.39
CA ARG A 66 -1.97 2.72 -19.94
C ARG A 66 -0.89 2.63 -18.88
N THR A 67 0.30 2.19 -19.31
CA THR A 67 1.53 2.30 -18.51
C THR A 67 2.14 3.68 -18.67
N TYR A 68 2.45 4.32 -17.54
CA TYR A 68 3.22 5.56 -17.44
C TYR A 68 4.63 5.18 -16.94
N ASP A 69 5.58 5.10 -17.88
CA ASP A 69 6.95 4.65 -17.60
C ASP A 69 7.87 5.86 -17.33
N PHE A 70 8.32 5.99 -16.09
CA PHE A 70 9.23 7.04 -15.64
C PHE A 70 10.69 6.62 -15.64
N ILE A 71 11.03 5.36 -15.96
CA ILE A 71 12.41 4.88 -15.92
C ILE A 71 13.27 5.70 -16.89
N GLY A 72 14.35 6.27 -16.36
CA GLY A 72 15.28 7.08 -17.14
C GLY A 72 14.81 8.49 -17.52
N THR A 73 13.55 8.87 -17.27
CA THR A 73 13.00 10.18 -17.68
C THR A 73 13.61 11.38 -16.95
N GLU A 74 14.17 11.16 -15.77
CA GLU A 74 14.89 12.17 -14.98
C GLU A 74 16.43 11.90 -14.96
N GLY A 75 16.90 11.05 -15.89
CA GLY A 75 18.29 10.65 -16.01
C GLY A 75 18.65 9.40 -15.19
N THR A 76 19.86 8.92 -15.44
CA THR A 76 20.47 7.79 -14.74
C THR A 76 21.64 8.29 -13.90
N VAL A 77 21.70 7.86 -12.64
CA VAL A 77 22.80 8.20 -11.73
C VAL A 77 23.76 7.03 -11.63
N LYS A 78 25.07 7.33 -11.69
CA LYS A 78 26.17 6.39 -11.42
C LYS A 78 26.99 6.96 -10.27
N GLU A 79 27.09 6.23 -9.17
CA GLU A 79 27.82 6.69 -7.99
C GLU A 79 28.30 5.54 -7.11
N LYS A 80 29.02 5.85 -6.03
CA LYS A 80 29.40 4.88 -5.00
C LYS A 80 28.25 4.70 -4.01
N GLY A 81 27.64 3.54 -4.02
CA GLY A 81 26.76 3.02 -2.99
C GLY A 81 27.50 2.03 -2.08
N CYS A 82 26.76 1.08 -1.51
CA CYS A 82 27.35 0.04 -0.67
C CYS A 82 26.59 -1.29 -0.75
N ALA A 83 27.23 -2.34 -0.21
CA ALA A 83 26.70 -3.68 -0.03
C ALA A 83 26.53 -3.99 1.47
N PRO A 84 25.43 -3.53 2.11
CA PRO A 84 25.27 -3.61 3.56
C PRO A 84 25.07 -5.04 4.07
N TRP A 85 24.60 -5.95 3.23
CA TRP A 85 24.35 -7.34 3.62
C TRP A 85 25.38 -8.29 3.03
N LYS A 86 25.55 -8.30 1.70
CA LYS A 86 26.56 -9.09 0.96
C LYS A 86 26.65 -8.56 -0.46
N THR A 87 27.71 -8.97 -1.19
CA THR A 87 27.92 -8.64 -2.61
C THR A 87 27.42 -9.72 -3.57
N GLY A 88 26.82 -10.78 -3.06
CA GLY A 88 26.35 -11.93 -3.88
C GLY A 88 25.19 -11.57 -4.82
N ALA A 89 25.03 -12.38 -5.85
CA ALA A 89 23.86 -12.29 -6.73
C ALA A 89 22.57 -12.49 -5.90
N GLY A 90 21.59 -11.63 -6.09
CA GLY A 90 20.34 -11.67 -5.32
C GLY A 90 20.36 -10.84 -4.03
N CYS A 91 21.51 -10.33 -3.57
CA CYS A 91 21.54 -9.40 -2.46
C CYS A 91 21.22 -7.98 -2.92
N GLN A 92 20.39 -7.30 -2.16
CA GLN A 92 20.08 -5.90 -2.40
C GLN A 92 21.29 -5.02 -2.02
N LEU A 93 21.67 -4.11 -2.88
CA LEU A 93 22.66 -3.06 -2.62
C LEU A 93 21.97 -1.82 -2.07
N ALA A 94 22.71 -0.76 -1.77
CA ALA A 94 22.15 0.49 -1.29
C ALA A 94 22.72 1.70 -2.01
N ILE A 95 21.87 2.66 -2.32
CA ILE A 95 22.23 4.03 -2.69
C ILE A 95 22.73 4.71 -1.41
N ASN A 96 23.82 5.49 -1.48
CA ASN A 96 24.32 6.25 -0.33
C ASN A 96 23.44 7.49 -0.10
N ALA A 97 22.19 7.26 0.36
CA ALA A 97 21.22 8.31 0.61
C ALA A 97 21.56 9.16 1.83
N ALA A 98 20.62 10.04 2.23
CA ALA A 98 20.76 11.04 3.27
C ALA A 98 21.60 10.62 4.50
N GLY A 99 22.51 11.49 4.92
CA GLY A 99 23.32 11.28 6.12
C GLY A 99 24.42 10.25 5.98
N ASN A 100 24.91 9.99 4.76
CA ASN A 100 25.94 8.97 4.53
C ASN A 100 25.54 7.60 5.07
N TRP A 101 24.33 7.15 4.70
CA TRP A 101 23.72 5.91 5.19
C TRP A 101 24.62 4.67 5.04
N CYS A 102 25.43 4.64 4.00
CA CYS A 102 26.36 3.54 3.77
C CYS A 102 27.45 3.40 4.84
N GLY A 103 27.85 4.48 5.53
CA GLY A 103 28.87 4.44 6.59
C GLY A 103 30.09 3.64 6.16
N ASP A 104 30.47 2.64 6.97
CA ASP A 104 31.62 1.76 6.78
C ASP A 104 31.32 0.50 5.96
N ASN A 105 30.09 0.33 5.47
CA ASN A 105 29.77 -0.81 4.62
C ASN A 105 30.61 -0.85 3.34
N PRO A 106 30.89 -2.05 2.78
CA PRO A 106 31.68 -2.20 1.56
C PRO A 106 31.15 -1.35 0.42
N LYS A 107 31.99 -0.51 -0.17
CA LYS A 107 31.62 0.40 -1.27
C LYS A 107 31.53 -0.36 -2.58
N VAL A 108 30.46 -0.13 -3.33
CA VAL A 108 30.20 -0.72 -4.65
C VAL A 108 29.70 0.34 -5.62
N ASP A 109 29.88 0.13 -6.92
CA ASP A 109 29.28 0.99 -7.91
C ASP A 109 27.80 0.66 -8.06
N VAL A 110 26.95 1.68 -8.05
CA VAL A 110 25.49 1.58 -8.25
C VAL A 110 25.06 2.42 -9.45
N THR A 111 24.08 1.90 -10.19
CA THR A 111 23.49 2.60 -11.34
C THR A 111 21.98 2.47 -11.28
N TYR A 112 21.27 3.59 -11.17
CA TYR A 112 19.83 3.60 -10.97
C TYR A 112 19.13 4.73 -11.70
N SER A 113 17.81 4.59 -11.92
CA SER A 113 16.96 5.66 -12.45
C SER A 113 16.68 6.70 -11.37
N LYS A 114 17.03 7.96 -11.63
CA LYS A 114 16.78 9.08 -10.70
C LYS A 114 15.29 9.25 -10.40
N ALA A 115 14.41 9.01 -11.37
CA ALA A 115 12.97 9.14 -11.21
C ALA A 115 12.40 8.32 -10.05
N GLY A 116 12.97 7.13 -9.78
CA GLY A 116 12.49 6.24 -8.72
C GLY A 116 12.75 6.76 -7.31
N THR A 117 13.81 7.55 -7.09
CA THR A 117 14.25 7.97 -5.75
C THR A 117 13.36 9.01 -5.09
N SER A 118 12.42 9.60 -5.84
CA SER A 118 11.49 10.61 -5.33
C SER A 118 10.13 10.46 -5.98
N GLY A 119 9.07 10.24 -5.18
CA GLY A 119 7.71 10.08 -5.68
C GLY A 119 7.08 11.41 -6.14
N ILE A 120 5.96 11.34 -6.88
CA ILE A 120 5.16 12.49 -7.30
C ILE A 120 4.37 13.01 -6.10
N ASN A 121 4.50 14.30 -5.76
CA ASN A 121 3.69 14.92 -4.72
C ASN A 121 2.25 15.14 -5.22
N VAL A 122 1.33 14.30 -4.78
CA VAL A 122 -0.09 14.36 -5.16
C VAL A 122 -0.79 15.45 -4.35
N ALA A 123 -1.53 16.32 -5.01
CA ALA A 123 -2.33 17.34 -4.34
C ALA A 123 -3.62 16.75 -3.74
N SER A 124 -4.30 17.53 -2.88
CA SER A 124 -5.59 17.16 -2.29
C SER A 124 -6.70 16.98 -3.32
N ASP A 125 -7.78 16.31 -2.92
CA ASP A 125 -9.02 16.16 -3.69
C ASP A 125 -8.78 15.46 -5.05
N LYS A 126 -8.06 14.35 -5.03
CA LYS A 126 -7.79 13.53 -6.21
C LYS A 126 -8.42 12.15 -6.11
N THR A 127 -8.97 11.70 -7.23
CA THR A 127 -9.29 10.30 -7.47
C THR A 127 -8.41 9.80 -8.61
N ILE A 128 -7.67 8.72 -8.38
CA ILE A 128 -6.78 8.09 -9.35
C ILE A 128 -7.29 6.67 -9.57
N ILE A 129 -7.74 6.34 -10.78
CA ILE A 129 -8.37 5.05 -11.08
C ILE A 129 -7.71 4.40 -12.30
N GLY A 130 -7.26 3.14 -12.16
CA GLY A 130 -6.79 2.35 -13.29
C GLY A 130 -7.93 1.65 -14.03
N VAL A 131 -7.85 1.56 -15.34
CA VAL A 131 -8.81 0.84 -16.20
C VAL A 131 -8.40 -0.61 -16.38
N GLY A 132 -9.19 -1.54 -15.85
CA GLY A 132 -8.90 -2.97 -15.97
C GLY A 132 -7.48 -3.31 -15.49
N ASN A 133 -6.65 -3.83 -16.38
CA ASN A 133 -5.24 -4.18 -16.10
C ASN A 133 -4.23 -3.22 -16.77
N LYS A 134 -4.57 -1.95 -16.97
CA LYS A 134 -3.75 -0.98 -17.73
C LYS A 134 -3.15 0.15 -16.88
N GLY A 135 -3.75 0.54 -15.78
CA GLY A 135 -3.31 1.67 -14.94
C GLY A 135 -2.00 1.38 -14.20
N ILE A 136 -0.86 1.45 -14.90
CA ILE A 136 0.45 1.10 -14.34
C ILE A 136 1.33 2.35 -14.25
N ILE A 137 1.93 2.60 -13.08
CA ILE A 137 2.99 3.60 -12.88
C ILE A 137 4.29 2.83 -12.66
N LYS A 138 5.24 2.97 -13.57
CA LYS A 138 6.50 2.24 -13.55
C LYS A 138 7.66 3.18 -13.28
N GLY A 139 8.51 2.83 -12.33
CA GLY A 139 9.73 3.58 -12.01
C GLY A 139 9.53 4.85 -11.18
N LYS A 140 8.31 5.11 -10.62
CA LYS A 140 8.06 6.26 -9.77
C LYS A 140 6.91 5.99 -8.79
N GLY A 141 7.02 6.49 -7.56
CA GLY A 141 6.01 6.36 -6.53
C GLY A 141 5.10 7.57 -6.40
N LEU A 142 4.10 7.50 -5.52
CA LEU A 142 3.19 8.58 -5.16
C LEU A 142 3.42 9.03 -3.71
N ARG A 143 3.43 10.33 -3.49
CA ARG A 143 3.62 10.95 -2.16
C ARG A 143 2.41 11.80 -1.79
N PHE A 144 1.87 11.52 -0.63
CA PHE A 144 0.79 12.28 0.00
C PHE A 144 1.38 12.98 1.23
N VAL A 145 1.76 14.24 1.07
CA VAL A 145 2.43 15.04 2.11
C VAL A 145 1.64 16.31 2.35
N ASN A 146 1.11 16.49 3.58
CA ASN A 146 0.27 17.63 3.98
C ASN A 146 -0.96 17.83 3.07
N VAL A 147 -1.58 16.73 2.63
CA VAL A 147 -2.75 16.72 1.73
C VAL A 147 -3.87 15.87 2.30
N LYS A 148 -5.05 15.98 1.71
CA LYS A 148 -6.25 15.27 2.18
C LYS A 148 -7.18 14.85 1.04
N ASN A 149 -8.09 13.93 1.39
CA ASN A 149 -9.23 13.55 0.54
C ASN A 149 -8.79 12.97 -0.81
N ILE A 150 -8.14 11.80 -0.77
CA ILE A 150 -7.61 11.16 -1.97
C ILE A 150 -8.09 9.70 -2.04
N ILE A 151 -8.51 9.29 -3.23
CA ILE A 151 -8.82 7.89 -3.57
C ILE A 151 -7.82 7.43 -4.62
N VAL A 152 -7.19 6.28 -4.38
CA VAL A 152 -6.35 5.58 -5.35
C VAL A 152 -6.91 4.18 -5.52
N GLN A 153 -7.37 3.83 -6.71
CA GLN A 153 -8.03 2.55 -6.92
C GLN A 153 -7.54 1.87 -8.21
N ASN A 154 -7.29 0.57 -8.10
CA ASN A 154 -6.97 -0.30 -9.24
C ASN A 154 -5.75 0.17 -10.06
N ILE A 155 -4.65 0.50 -9.40
CA ILE A 155 -3.38 0.82 -10.07
C ILE A 155 -2.27 -0.13 -9.64
N HIS A 156 -1.24 -0.24 -10.49
CA HIS A 156 -0.02 -0.99 -10.18
C HIS A 156 1.17 -0.05 -10.16
N ILE A 157 1.88 0.02 -9.03
CA ILE A 157 3.17 0.74 -8.93
C ILE A 157 4.30 -0.28 -8.87
N THR A 158 5.27 -0.16 -9.78
CA THR A 158 6.30 -1.19 -9.94
C THR A 158 7.64 -0.65 -10.47
N ASN A 159 8.69 -1.46 -10.34
CA ASN A 159 10.03 -1.22 -10.89
C ASN A 159 10.70 0.09 -10.42
N LEU A 160 10.65 0.37 -9.12
CA LEU A 160 11.35 1.49 -8.48
C LEU A 160 12.73 1.07 -8.00
N ASN A 161 13.70 0.91 -8.92
CA ASN A 161 15.08 0.52 -8.61
C ASN A 161 15.17 -0.68 -7.64
N PRO A 162 14.57 -1.84 -7.91
CA PRO A 162 14.40 -2.93 -6.94
C PRO A 162 15.74 -3.50 -6.41
N GLN A 163 16.83 -3.30 -7.12
CA GLN A 163 18.17 -3.73 -6.71
C GLN A 163 18.72 -2.90 -5.54
N TYR A 164 18.17 -1.70 -5.27
CA TYR A 164 18.81 -0.75 -4.36
C TYR A 164 17.89 -0.27 -3.26
N VAL A 165 18.25 -0.46 -2.00
CA VAL A 165 17.63 0.29 -0.89
C VAL A 165 17.85 1.78 -1.12
N TRP A 166 16.88 2.59 -0.78
CA TRP A 166 16.73 4.01 -1.13
C TRP A 166 16.41 4.24 -2.62
N GLY A 167 16.17 3.17 -3.38
CA GLY A 167 15.78 3.22 -4.79
C GLY A 167 14.37 3.77 -5.04
N GLY A 168 13.52 3.77 -4.02
CA GLY A 168 12.19 4.39 -4.03
C GLY A 168 11.14 3.62 -3.24
N ASP A 169 10.15 4.37 -2.76
CA ASP A 169 8.94 3.89 -2.08
C ASP A 169 7.73 4.02 -3.00
N ALA A 170 6.79 3.05 -2.97
CA ALA A 170 5.62 3.12 -3.83
C ALA A 170 4.60 4.17 -3.35
N PHE A 171 4.23 4.12 -2.07
CA PHE A 171 3.30 5.06 -1.45
C PHE A 171 3.89 5.67 -0.18
N THR A 172 3.97 7.00 -0.13
CA THR A 172 4.44 7.75 1.04
C THR A 172 3.31 8.61 1.60
N PHE A 173 3.09 8.55 2.91
CA PHE A 173 2.10 9.34 3.65
C PHE A 173 2.83 10.12 4.75
N SER A 174 2.57 11.43 4.89
CA SER A 174 3.07 12.25 6.00
C SER A 174 2.19 13.48 6.19
N GLY A 175 1.67 13.69 7.40
CA GLY A 175 0.82 14.84 7.69
C GLY A 175 -0.49 14.87 6.88
N THR A 176 -1.06 13.70 6.54
CA THR A 176 -2.17 13.62 5.59
C THR A 176 -3.44 13.05 6.22
N SER A 177 -4.58 13.23 5.56
CA SER A 177 -5.85 12.72 6.08
C SER A 177 -6.86 12.33 5.01
N LYS A 178 -7.73 11.37 5.37
CA LYS A 178 -8.79 10.89 4.48
C LYS A 178 -8.24 10.39 3.15
N ILE A 179 -7.47 9.30 3.20
CA ILE A 179 -6.94 8.63 2.01
C ILE A 179 -7.39 7.17 1.98
N TRP A 180 -7.86 6.74 0.84
CA TRP A 180 -8.23 5.37 0.55
C TRP A 180 -7.42 4.84 -0.63
N VAL A 181 -6.63 3.78 -0.39
CA VAL A 181 -5.90 3.03 -1.42
C VAL A 181 -6.52 1.64 -1.51
N ASP A 182 -7.05 1.28 -2.67
CA ASP A 182 -7.89 0.10 -2.82
C ASP A 182 -7.60 -0.66 -4.13
N HIS A 183 -7.60 -1.98 -4.07
CA HIS A 183 -7.29 -2.86 -5.21
C HIS A 183 -6.01 -2.46 -5.98
N CYS A 184 -5.00 -1.97 -5.29
CA CYS A 184 -3.72 -1.64 -5.88
C CYS A 184 -2.71 -2.79 -5.70
N THR A 185 -1.79 -2.94 -6.65
CA THR A 185 -0.64 -3.82 -6.51
C THR A 185 0.63 -2.99 -6.41
N THR A 186 1.53 -3.39 -5.54
CA THR A 186 2.89 -2.84 -5.43
C THR A 186 3.90 -3.98 -5.53
N SER A 187 4.92 -3.85 -6.38
CA SER A 187 5.93 -4.89 -6.61
C SER A 187 7.26 -4.33 -7.13
N LEU A 188 8.33 -5.06 -6.97
CA LEU A 188 9.66 -4.72 -7.49
C LEU A 188 10.11 -3.31 -7.07
N LEU A 189 10.20 -3.09 -5.77
CA LEU A 189 10.56 -1.81 -5.17
C LEU A 189 11.98 -1.85 -4.59
N GLY A 190 12.61 -0.69 -4.55
CA GLY A 190 13.88 -0.52 -3.85
C GLY A 190 13.70 -0.50 -2.34
N ARG A 191 12.60 0.08 -1.85
CA ARG A 191 12.31 0.18 -0.43
C ARG A 191 10.84 -0.09 -0.12
N GLN A 192 10.12 0.79 0.54
CA GLN A 192 8.81 0.50 1.13
C GLN A 192 7.69 0.37 0.08
N HIS A 193 6.80 -0.59 0.28
CA HIS A 193 5.52 -0.61 -0.41
C HIS A 193 4.63 0.54 0.09
N TYR A 194 4.54 0.71 1.41
CA TYR A 194 3.82 1.79 2.06
C TYR A 194 4.68 2.34 3.19
N VAL A 195 4.88 3.66 3.25
CA VAL A 195 5.58 4.31 4.35
C VAL A 195 4.76 5.46 4.90
N PHE A 196 4.53 5.44 6.21
CA PHE A 196 3.92 6.50 6.98
C PHE A 196 5.05 7.23 7.70
N GLY A 197 5.31 8.48 7.28
CA GLY A 197 6.37 9.31 7.85
C GLY A 197 6.02 9.83 9.24
N ARG A 198 6.88 10.69 9.79
CA ARG A 198 6.79 11.10 11.20
C ARG A 198 5.59 11.99 11.52
N ASP A 199 5.09 12.74 10.52
CA ASP A 199 3.95 13.62 10.72
C ASP A 199 2.65 12.82 10.71
N LYS A 200 1.75 13.18 11.63
CA LYS A 200 0.49 12.49 11.88
C LYS A 200 -0.38 12.35 10.63
N SER A 201 -0.72 11.11 10.28
CA SER A 201 -1.65 10.77 9.19
C SER A 201 -2.90 10.08 9.75
N THR A 202 -4.10 10.61 9.45
CA THR A 202 -5.35 10.09 10.02
C THR A 202 -6.41 9.80 8.99
N GLY A 203 -7.32 8.89 9.32
CA GLY A 203 -8.39 8.53 8.40
C GLY A 203 -7.86 7.82 7.14
N ILE A 204 -6.93 6.89 7.31
CA ILE A 204 -6.31 6.15 6.22
C ILE A 204 -6.89 4.74 6.17
N THR A 205 -7.26 4.28 4.99
CA THR A 205 -7.62 2.87 4.74
C THR A 205 -6.87 2.34 3.53
N LEU A 206 -6.17 1.23 3.74
CA LEU A 206 -5.58 0.41 2.68
C LEU A 206 -6.43 -0.85 2.60
N SER A 207 -7.14 -1.08 1.49
CA SER A 207 -8.03 -2.23 1.36
C SER A 207 -7.84 -2.99 0.05
N ASN A 208 -8.03 -4.30 0.11
CA ASN A 208 -7.99 -5.17 -1.06
C ASN A 208 -6.70 -5.02 -1.91
N ASN A 209 -5.59 -4.57 -1.32
CA ASN A 209 -4.33 -4.40 -2.04
C ASN A 209 -3.53 -5.70 -2.06
N HIS A 210 -2.72 -5.87 -3.09
CA HIS A 210 -1.73 -6.92 -3.18
C HIS A 210 -0.34 -6.31 -2.99
N ILE A 211 0.29 -6.64 -1.87
CA ILE A 211 1.66 -6.28 -1.54
C ILE A 211 2.53 -7.48 -1.91
N ASP A 212 3.13 -7.42 -3.09
CA ASP A 212 3.90 -8.50 -3.69
C ASP A 212 5.40 -8.33 -3.43
N GLY A 213 5.92 -9.12 -2.51
CA GLY A 213 7.32 -9.09 -2.10
C GLY A 213 8.25 -9.95 -2.96
N HIS A 214 7.79 -10.56 -4.05
CA HIS A 214 8.67 -11.27 -4.97
C HIS A 214 9.68 -10.32 -5.61
N THR A 215 10.96 -10.62 -5.46
CA THR A 215 12.03 -9.79 -6.02
C THR A 215 13.25 -10.65 -6.35
N ARG A 216 14.04 -10.20 -7.32
CA ARG A 216 15.33 -10.80 -7.59
C ARG A 216 16.38 -10.40 -6.54
N TRP A 217 16.20 -9.24 -5.88
CA TRP A 217 17.15 -8.68 -4.93
C TRP A 217 16.49 -8.39 -3.60
N SER A 218 17.01 -8.94 -2.52
CA SER A 218 16.49 -8.73 -1.18
C SER A 218 17.60 -8.51 -0.15
N ALA A 219 17.26 -7.92 0.99
CA ALA A 219 18.18 -7.76 2.11
C ALA A 219 18.66 -9.12 2.66
N GLY A 220 17.82 -10.14 2.60
CA GLY A 220 18.15 -11.51 2.95
C GLY A 220 18.90 -12.28 1.85
N CYS A 221 19.07 -11.73 0.66
CA CYS A 221 19.61 -12.40 -0.54
C CYS A 221 18.83 -13.64 -0.97
N ASP A 222 17.58 -13.74 -0.63
CA ASP A 222 16.72 -14.93 -0.73
C ASP A 222 15.45 -14.73 -1.57
N GLY A 223 15.27 -13.52 -2.14
CA GLY A 223 14.12 -13.18 -2.97
C GLY A 223 12.89 -12.68 -2.22
N TYR A 224 12.93 -12.60 -0.88
CA TYR A 224 11.86 -12.10 -0.03
C TYR A 224 12.09 -10.63 0.32
N HIS A 225 11.18 -9.76 -0.12
CA HIS A 225 11.33 -8.31 0.11
C HIS A 225 11.14 -7.97 1.60
N TYR A 226 12.10 -7.22 2.18
CA TYR A 226 12.04 -6.85 3.59
C TYR A 226 11.20 -5.60 3.86
N TRP A 227 11.25 -4.62 2.96
CA TRP A 227 10.74 -3.27 3.16
C TRP A 227 9.25 -3.16 2.82
N THR A 228 8.36 -3.64 3.70
CA THR A 228 6.94 -3.80 3.36
C THR A 228 6.11 -2.57 3.74
N ILE A 229 5.75 -2.41 5.00
CA ILE A 229 4.92 -1.29 5.50
C ILE A 229 5.62 -0.68 6.70
N GLU A 230 6.10 0.55 6.60
CA GLU A 230 6.72 1.28 7.70
C GLU A 230 5.75 2.30 8.28
N MET A 231 5.43 2.19 9.57
CA MET A 231 4.53 3.07 10.29
C MET A 231 5.28 3.72 11.45
N VAL A 232 5.73 4.96 11.25
CA VAL A 232 6.52 5.73 12.25
C VAL A 232 5.90 7.09 12.57
N GLY A 233 4.64 7.29 12.23
CA GLY A 233 3.93 8.54 12.46
C GLY A 233 3.45 8.72 13.89
N GLN A 234 3.46 9.96 14.37
CA GLN A 234 3.01 10.32 15.71
C GLN A 234 1.48 10.46 15.73
N GLY A 235 0.78 9.38 16.11
CA GLY A 235 -0.68 9.34 16.19
C GLY A 235 -1.39 9.02 14.89
N ASP A 236 -0.74 8.25 14.02
CA ASP A 236 -1.37 7.73 12.80
C ASP A 236 -2.61 6.88 13.13
N GLN A 237 -3.61 6.94 12.25
CA GLN A 237 -4.82 6.12 12.29
C GLN A 237 -4.99 5.39 10.97
N ILE A 238 -4.72 4.08 10.96
CA ILE A 238 -4.63 3.28 9.74
C ILE A 238 -5.52 2.05 9.85
N THR A 239 -6.33 1.80 8.83
CA THR A 239 -7.04 0.52 8.64
C THR A 239 -6.37 -0.26 7.52
N LEU A 240 -5.98 -1.51 7.80
CA LEU A 240 -5.60 -2.50 6.79
C LEU A 240 -6.73 -3.51 6.67
N GLN A 241 -7.39 -3.61 5.50
CA GLN A 241 -8.55 -4.49 5.32
C GLN A 241 -8.45 -5.32 4.04
N ASN A 242 -8.63 -6.64 4.14
CA ASN A 242 -8.65 -7.55 2.99
C ASN A 242 -7.41 -7.47 2.08
N ASN A 243 -6.24 -7.08 2.60
CA ASN A 243 -5.02 -7.04 1.82
C ASN A 243 -4.36 -8.42 1.77
N LEU A 244 -3.73 -8.72 0.64
CA LEU A 244 -2.80 -9.83 0.48
C LEU A 244 -1.39 -9.29 0.62
N ILE A 245 -0.67 -9.76 1.64
CA ILE A 245 0.74 -9.44 1.89
C ILE A 245 1.49 -10.76 1.74
N GLU A 246 2.32 -10.86 0.73
CA GLU A 246 2.99 -12.13 0.47
C GLU A 246 4.44 -12.00 0.03
N HIS A 247 5.18 -13.07 0.26
CA HIS A 247 6.57 -13.23 -0.14
C HIS A 247 7.48 -12.11 0.40
N THR A 248 7.24 -11.72 1.67
CA THR A 248 8.01 -10.68 2.37
C THR A 248 8.83 -11.27 3.52
N ALA A 249 9.81 -10.53 4.03
CA ALA A 249 10.69 -10.98 5.13
C ALA A 249 10.58 -10.13 6.40
N GLY A 250 9.97 -8.95 6.35
CA GLY A 250 9.81 -8.06 7.50
C GLY A 250 8.90 -6.88 7.23
N ARG A 251 8.70 -6.04 8.23
CA ARG A 251 7.91 -4.80 8.18
C ARG A 251 6.50 -4.95 7.59
N GLY A 252 5.83 -6.00 7.90
CA GLY A 252 4.49 -6.23 7.38
C GLY A 252 3.34 -6.19 8.41
N PRO A 253 3.20 -5.14 9.31
CA PRO A 253 3.91 -3.85 9.33
C PRO A 253 5.06 -3.75 10.34
N ALA A 254 5.93 -2.72 10.18
CA ALA A 254 6.71 -2.14 11.26
C ALA A 254 5.84 -1.09 11.96
N LEU A 255 5.29 -1.45 13.11
CA LEU A 255 4.30 -0.66 13.86
C LEU A 255 4.98 0.08 15.00
N SER A 256 5.31 1.33 14.79
CA SER A 256 6.14 2.13 15.68
C SER A 256 5.50 3.46 16.05
N ALA A 257 6.20 4.25 16.85
CA ALA A 257 5.76 5.54 17.38
C ALA A 257 4.39 5.38 18.07
N THR A 258 3.47 6.32 17.90
CA THR A 258 2.13 6.24 18.49
C THR A 258 1.07 5.83 17.46
N THR A 259 1.46 5.09 16.42
CA THR A 259 0.54 4.61 15.38
C THR A 259 -0.54 3.70 15.97
N PHE A 260 -1.77 3.92 15.53
CA PHE A 260 -2.95 3.16 15.86
C PHE A 260 -3.48 2.41 14.64
N LEU A 261 -3.36 1.09 14.67
CA LEU A 261 -3.69 0.20 13.56
C LEU A 261 -4.93 -0.65 13.83
N HIS A 262 -5.81 -0.74 12.85
CA HIS A 262 -6.86 -1.76 12.76
C HIS A 262 -6.59 -2.67 11.55
N ALA A 263 -6.10 -3.86 11.78
CA ALA A 263 -5.83 -4.87 10.75
C ALA A 263 -6.94 -5.93 10.76
N VAL A 264 -7.75 -5.96 9.70
CA VAL A 264 -8.97 -6.76 9.64
C VAL A 264 -9.06 -7.55 8.33
N ASN A 265 -9.25 -8.87 8.44
CA ASN A 265 -9.44 -9.80 7.32
C ASN A 265 -8.30 -9.77 6.26
N ASN A 266 -7.07 -9.45 6.64
CA ASN A 266 -5.93 -9.55 5.74
C ASN A 266 -5.39 -10.98 5.68
N VAL A 267 -4.63 -11.27 4.64
CA VAL A 267 -3.90 -12.52 4.46
C VAL A 267 -2.41 -12.22 4.38
N TRP A 268 -1.64 -12.72 5.34
CA TRP A 268 -0.18 -12.83 5.27
C TRP A 268 0.16 -14.23 4.77
N ARG A 269 0.93 -14.32 3.71
CA ARG A 269 1.27 -15.59 3.07
C ARG A 269 2.75 -15.66 2.70
N ASP A 270 3.39 -16.78 3.06
CA ASP A 270 4.77 -17.08 2.69
C ASP A 270 5.75 -15.97 3.15
N ILE A 271 5.76 -15.70 4.45
CA ILE A 271 6.64 -14.70 5.09
C ILE A 271 7.85 -15.42 5.67
N ASN A 272 9.03 -15.22 5.07
CA ASN A 272 10.24 -15.96 5.43
C ASN A 272 10.94 -15.46 6.72
N GLY A 273 10.72 -14.21 7.12
CA GLY A 273 11.22 -13.64 8.37
C GLY A 273 10.11 -13.49 9.41
N HIS A 274 9.66 -12.27 9.62
CA HIS A 274 8.55 -11.93 10.51
C HIS A 274 7.52 -11.03 9.82
N ALA A 275 6.26 -11.09 10.29
CA ALA A 275 5.23 -10.20 9.77
C ALA A 275 5.24 -8.86 10.51
N ILE A 276 5.06 -8.87 11.83
CA ILE A 276 4.88 -7.68 12.66
C ILE A 276 6.14 -7.42 13.47
N GLU A 277 6.70 -6.23 13.33
CA GLU A 277 7.76 -5.66 14.16
C GLU A 277 7.36 -4.25 14.62
N GLY A 278 8.16 -3.61 15.46
CA GLY A 278 7.93 -2.22 15.87
C GLY A 278 8.53 -1.90 17.23
N ASP A 279 8.15 -0.74 17.77
CA ASP A 279 8.66 -0.23 19.03
C ASP A 279 7.60 -0.20 20.15
N THR A 280 7.93 0.48 21.25
CA THR A 280 7.16 0.49 22.50
C THR A 280 5.79 1.17 22.42
N ALA A 281 5.55 2.04 21.45
CA ALA A 281 4.34 2.87 21.39
C ALA A 281 3.34 2.43 20.31
N GLY A 282 3.72 1.52 19.42
CA GLY A 282 2.83 0.98 18.39
C GLY A 282 1.64 0.24 19.01
N LYS A 283 0.43 0.45 18.44
CA LYS A 283 -0.83 -0.11 18.93
C LYS A 283 -1.63 -0.73 17.80
N GLY A 284 -2.13 -1.96 17.98
CA GLY A 284 -2.87 -2.61 16.91
C GLY A 284 -3.87 -3.68 17.35
N LEU A 285 -5.06 -3.61 16.77
CA LEU A 285 -6.04 -4.70 16.78
C LEU A 285 -5.92 -5.50 15.48
N PHE A 286 -5.73 -6.80 15.60
CA PHE A 286 -5.65 -7.75 14.51
C PHE A 286 -6.78 -8.78 14.64
N GLU A 287 -7.77 -8.70 13.75
CA GLU A 287 -8.95 -9.57 13.84
C GLU A 287 -9.36 -10.17 12.49
N GLY A 288 -9.80 -11.42 12.52
CA GLY A 288 -10.29 -12.11 11.33
C GLY A 288 -9.23 -12.31 10.23
N ASN A 289 -7.94 -12.19 10.55
CA ASN A 289 -6.85 -12.31 9.61
C ASN A 289 -6.41 -13.77 9.43
N VAL A 290 -5.65 -14.02 8.37
CA VAL A 290 -5.02 -15.32 8.10
C VAL A 290 -3.51 -15.15 8.02
N PHE A 291 -2.78 -15.96 8.77
CA PHE A 291 -1.34 -16.09 8.70
C PHE A 291 -1.02 -17.50 8.17
N LYS A 292 -0.50 -17.58 6.94
CA LYS A 292 -0.18 -18.86 6.29
C LYS A 292 1.29 -18.90 5.89
N ASN A 293 2.02 -19.89 6.41
CA ASN A 293 3.46 -20.04 6.21
C ASN A 293 4.23 -18.78 6.65
N VAL A 294 3.89 -18.24 7.82
CA VAL A 294 4.55 -17.08 8.41
C VAL A 294 5.50 -17.57 9.50
N LYS A 295 6.82 -17.51 9.24
CA LYS A 295 7.82 -18.07 10.14
C LYS A 295 7.71 -17.48 11.56
N GLN A 296 7.53 -16.16 11.68
CA GLN A 296 7.31 -15.45 12.91
C GLN A 296 6.23 -14.38 12.72
N VAL A 297 5.10 -14.50 13.41
CA VAL A 297 4.00 -13.54 13.22
C VAL A 297 4.34 -12.19 13.87
N VAL A 298 4.86 -12.20 15.09
CA VAL A 298 5.30 -10.99 15.82
C VAL A 298 6.70 -11.22 16.34
N VAL A 299 7.59 -10.23 16.24
CA VAL A 299 8.92 -10.31 16.83
C VAL A 299 8.83 -10.41 18.37
N PRO A 300 9.70 -11.20 19.04
CA PRO A 300 9.58 -11.46 20.47
C PRO A 300 9.75 -10.21 21.34
N ASP A 301 10.51 -9.24 20.87
CA ASP A 301 10.84 -7.99 21.56
C ASP A 301 9.89 -6.84 21.27
N PHE A 302 8.76 -7.09 20.57
CA PHE A 302 7.72 -6.09 20.36
C PHE A 302 7.13 -5.63 21.70
N LYS A 303 7.36 -4.38 22.07
CA LYS A 303 6.98 -3.79 23.37
C LYS A 303 5.70 -2.97 23.34
N GLY A 304 5.12 -2.72 22.16
CA GLY A 304 3.84 -2.01 21.99
C GLY A 304 2.63 -2.84 22.45
N GLN A 305 1.43 -2.33 22.22
CA GLN A 305 0.18 -2.97 22.62
C GLN A 305 -0.51 -3.62 21.41
N LEU A 306 -0.75 -4.93 21.47
CA LEU A 306 -1.42 -5.68 20.43
C LEU A 306 -2.59 -6.48 20.99
N ASN A 307 -3.67 -6.57 20.23
CA ASN A 307 -4.75 -7.51 20.50
C ASN A 307 -5.02 -8.35 19.23
N SER A 308 -4.94 -9.65 19.35
CA SER A 308 -5.17 -10.61 18.27
C SER A 308 -6.47 -11.40 18.43
N CYS A 309 -7.32 -11.04 19.39
CA CYS A 309 -8.55 -11.78 19.73
C CYS A 309 -8.29 -13.30 19.89
N PRO A 310 -7.33 -13.72 20.74
CA PRO A 310 -6.83 -15.09 20.72
C PRO A 310 -7.80 -16.11 21.32
N ASP A 311 -8.78 -15.65 22.11
CA ASP A 311 -9.77 -16.48 22.78
C ASP A 311 -11.11 -15.74 22.99
N ASN A 312 -12.15 -16.47 23.40
CA ASN A 312 -13.49 -15.92 23.60
C ASN A 312 -13.55 -14.82 24.67
N ALA A 313 -12.72 -14.88 25.69
CA ALA A 313 -12.70 -13.86 26.75
C ALA A 313 -12.10 -12.55 26.22
N ALA A 314 -10.96 -12.62 25.54
CA ALA A 314 -10.35 -11.48 24.87
C ALA A 314 -11.28 -10.88 23.82
N ALA A 315 -11.93 -11.73 23.01
CA ALA A 315 -12.89 -11.28 22.02
C ALA A 315 -14.10 -10.56 22.65
N SER A 316 -14.68 -11.11 23.70
CA SER A 316 -15.82 -10.51 24.41
C SER A 316 -15.48 -9.16 25.04
N ALA A 317 -14.26 -9.00 25.55
CA ALA A 317 -13.79 -7.74 26.13
C ALA A 317 -13.75 -6.58 25.12
N THR A 318 -13.69 -6.86 23.81
CA THR A 318 -13.67 -5.83 22.78
C THR A 318 -15.02 -5.18 22.53
N LYS A 319 -16.13 -5.82 22.93
CA LYS A 319 -17.50 -5.36 22.64
C LYS A 319 -17.76 -3.92 23.11
N GLN A 320 -17.27 -3.56 24.28
CA GLN A 320 -17.43 -2.20 24.83
C GLN A 320 -16.73 -1.10 24.04
N TYR A 321 -15.73 -1.45 23.22
CA TYR A 321 -14.94 -0.51 22.40
C TYR A 321 -15.40 -0.50 20.95
N LEU A 322 -15.72 -1.67 20.39
CA LEU A 322 -16.04 -1.84 18.98
C LEU A 322 -17.55 -1.84 18.69
N GLY A 323 -18.41 -1.92 19.72
CA GLY A 323 -19.84 -2.19 19.59
C GLY A 323 -20.15 -3.63 19.15
N ARG A 324 -19.14 -4.46 18.95
CA ARG A 324 -19.21 -5.87 18.54
C ARG A 324 -18.06 -6.68 19.12
N VAL A 325 -18.18 -7.98 19.09
CA VAL A 325 -17.09 -8.90 19.41
C VAL A 325 -16.10 -8.96 18.23
N CYS A 326 -14.81 -8.93 18.48
CA CYS A 326 -13.79 -9.11 17.44
C CYS A 326 -13.74 -10.57 16.95
N GLN A 327 -13.18 -10.78 15.76
CA GLN A 327 -13.03 -12.10 15.15
C GLN A 327 -11.63 -12.68 15.38
N GLY A 328 -11.55 -13.95 15.76
CA GLY A 328 -10.26 -14.66 15.88
C GLY A 328 -9.54 -14.78 14.54
N ASN A 329 -8.20 -14.87 14.59
CA ASN A 329 -7.36 -15.09 13.42
C ASN A 329 -7.13 -16.59 13.17
N ILE A 330 -6.73 -16.95 11.94
CA ILE A 330 -6.31 -18.31 11.54
C ILE A 330 -4.79 -18.34 11.34
N PHE A 331 -4.16 -19.40 11.89
CA PHE A 331 -2.73 -19.65 11.76
C PHE A 331 -2.53 -21.02 11.09
N ILE A 332 -1.85 -21.04 9.93
CA ILE A 332 -1.56 -22.25 9.15
C ILE A 332 -0.06 -22.31 8.95
N SER A 333 0.61 -23.31 9.54
CA SER A 333 2.08 -23.42 9.50
C SER A 333 2.77 -22.09 9.87
N SER A 334 2.30 -21.43 10.91
CA SER A 334 2.73 -20.09 11.30
C SER A 334 3.04 -19.98 12.77
N GLY A 335 3.87 -18.99 13.14
CA GLY A 335 4.16 -18.67 14.53
C GLY A 335 2.91 -18.22 15.31
N ALA A 336 3.00 -18.26 16.63
CA ALA A 336 1.90 -17.86 17.53
C ALA A 336 1.73 -16.33 17.58
N PHE A 337 0.47 -15.91 17.81
CA PHE A 337 0.13 -14.51 18.08
C PHE A 337 -1.01 -14.47 19.13
N ASN A 338 -0.63 -14.44 20.42
CA ASN A 338 -1.57 -14.58 21.54
C ASN A 338 -1.62 -13.30 22.40
N ARG A 339 -1.50 -12.12 21.79
CA ARG A 339 -1.58 -10.83 22.49
C ARG A 339 -3.05 -10.43 22.70
N LYS A 340 -3.36 -9.88 23.88
CA LYS A 340 -4.72 -9.47 24.29
C LYS A 340 -4.75 -8.15 25.04
N ASP A 341 -3.84 -7.25 24.69
CA ASP A 341 -3.75 -5.92 25.30
C ASP A 341 -5.02 -5.11 24.98
N THR A 342 -5.57 -4.43 25.98
CA THR A 342 -6.80 -3.63 25.85
C THR A 342 -6.60 -2.15 26.17
N GLY A 343 -5.42 -1.75 26.66
CA GLY A 343 -5.15 -0.38 27.11
C GLY A 343 -5.36 0.70 26.05
N PHE A 344 -5.21 0.34 24.78
CA PHE A 344 -5.40 1.24 23.64
C PHE A 344 -6.81 1.20 23.02
N MET A 345 -7.64 0.23 23.39
CA MET A 345 -8.91 -0.04 22.69
C MET A 345 -9.93 1.10 22.79
N SER A 346 -9.81 1.95 23.82
CA SER A 346 -10.66 3.16 23.95
C SER A 346 -10.47 4.16 22.79
N GLU A 347 -9.35 4.09 22.07
CA GLU A 347 -9.09 4.94 20.90
C GLU A 347 -10.02 4.63 19.71
N PHE A 348 -10.69 3.48 19.68
CA PHE A 348 -11.73 3.18 18.69
C PHE A 348 -13.01 3.99 18.88
N LYS A 349 -13.26 4.52 20.09
CA LYS A 349 -14.50 5.22 20.40
C LYS A 349 -14.68 6.46 19.51
N GLY A 350 -15.81 6.50 18.80
CA GLY A 350 -16.15 7.60 17.90
C GLY A 350 -15.48 7.56 16.52
N LEU A 351 -14.61 6.55 16.26
CA LEU A 351 -14.02 6.36 14.94
C LEU A 351 -14.87 5.40 14.09
N PRO A 352 -14.90 5.57 12.77
CA PRO A 352 -15.47 4.58 11.88
C PRO A 352 -14.62 3.31 11.89
N ILE A 353 -15.26 2.18 12.21
CA ILE A 353 -14.58 0.88 12.39
C ILE A 353 -14.93 -0.02 11.19
N ALA A 354 -13.93 -0.60 10.56
CA ALA A 354 -14.15 -1.55 9.47
C ALA A 354 -14.89 -2.80 9.98
N ARG A 355 -15.80 -3.31 9.16
CA ARG A 355 -16.52 -4.57 9.46
C ARG A 355 -15.55 -5.74 9.36
N SER A 356 -15.59 -6.63 10.33
CA SER A 356 -14.85 -7.89 10.29
C SER A 356 -15.76 -9.06 9.94
N THR A 357 -15.24 -10.02 9.23
CA THR A 357 -15.84 -11.33 8.97
C THR A 357 -14.98 -12.41 9.57
N GLN A 358 -15.49 -13.65 9.60
CA GLN A 358 -14.66 -14.78 10.01
C GLN A 358 -13.42 -14.91 9.13
N ALA A 359 -12.28 -15.29 9.71
CA ALA A 359 -11.01 -15.43 9.00
C ALA A 359 -11.06 -16.44 7.83
N THR A 360 -11.96 -17.44 7.88
CA THR A 360 -12.23 -18.36 6.76
C THR A 360 -12.72 -17.65 5.50
N THR A 361 -13.45 -16.55 5.65
CA THR A 361 -13.87 -15.69 4.53
C THR A 361 -12.67 -14.99 3.91
N ALA A 362 -11.78 -14.44 4.73
CA ALA A 362 -10.54 -13.83 4.24
C ALA A 362 -9.66 -14.87 3.53
N GLN A 363 -9.51 -16.06 4.11
CA GLN A 363 -8.74 -17.17 3.53
C GLN A 363 -9.19 -17.54 2.12
N SER A 364 -10.50 -17.60 1.89
CA SER A 364 -11.07 -18.01 0.61
C SER A 364 -11.13 -16.89 -0.43
N LYS A 365 -11.38 -15.63 -0.01
CA LYS A 365 -11.68 -14.53 -0.93
C LYS A 365 -10.49 -13.63 -1.23
N VAL A 366 -9.70 -13.29 -0.23
CA VAL A 366 -8.64 -12.26 -0.39
C VAL A 366 -7.61 -12.63 -1.45
N PRO A 367 -7.08 -13.86 -1.53
CA PRO A 367 -6.07 -14.19 -2.55
C PRO A 367 -6.54 -14.06 -4.00
N GLY A 368 -7.85 -14.16 -4.25
CA GLY A 368 -8.43 -14.02 -5.59
C GLY A 368 -8.91 -12.61 -5.93
N ASN A 369 -9.15 -11.78 -4.92
CA ASN A 369 -9.79 -10.47 -5.09
C ASN A 369 -8.84 -9.30 -4.83
N ALA A 370 -7.76 -9.49 -4.08
CA ALA A 370 -6.82 -8.41 -3.78
C ALA A 370 -5.96 -8.07 -5.00
N GLY A 371 -5.69 -6.76 -5.15
CA GLY A 371 -4.76 -6.24 -6.14
C GLY A 371 -5.38 -5.67 -7.40
N PHE A 372 -4.50 -5.20 -8.24
CA PHE A 372 -4.75 -4.58 -9.53
C PHE A 372 -5.42 -5.54 -10.53
N GLY A 373 -6.38 -5.04 -11.31
CA GLY A 373 -7.11 -5.81 -12.32
C GLY A 373 -8.19 -6.72 -11.76
N ARG A 374 -8.66 -6.47 -10.53
CA ARG A 374 -9.67 -7.28 -9.85
C ARG A 374 -11.06 -6.60 -9.74
N ILE A 375 -11.18 -5.39 -10.24
CA ILE A 375 -12.44 -4.60 -10.30
C ILE A 375 -12.62 -3.93 -11.65
#